data_67f7aa104f4b262697c4616bc33be792
#
_entry.id   67f7aa104f4b262697c4616bc33be792
#
_cell.length_a   1.000
_cell.length_b   1.000
_cell.length_c   1.000
_cell.angle_alpha   90.00
_cell.angle_beta   90.00
_cell.angle_gamma   90.00
#
_symmetry.space_group_name_H-M   'P 1'
#
loop_
_entity.id
_entity.type
_entity.pdbx_description
1 polymer ?
#
loop_
_entity_poly.entity_id
_entity_poly.type
_entity_poly.pdbx_seq_one_letter_code
_entity_poly.pdbx_strand_id
1 'polypeptide(L)'
;MPAPLKGSFESLARQNEKTEEDGLERILDEQDLQDRIDHKMLVPVPVSASLSINNNLAETHRYVRPWTATFLGDLSKAHAQRFDGPIQVTSAVRTVDYQKQLMHVNGNATQAEGDVVSPHLTGATIDIGKNTMTRAELAWMRNFLLPLQLDGKIDVEEEFRQACFHITVYKSYAPPLSPAAPVIAARKARSKAGAQVASTDDPQ
;
A
#
# COMPACT_ATOMS: atom_id res chain seq x y z
N MET A 1 18.64 17.34 -11.74
CA MET A 1 17.41 16.86 -11.07
C MET A 1 16.79 15.81 -11.99
N PRO A 2 16.36 14.64 -11.50
CA PRO A 2 15.71 13.62 -12.31
C PRO A 2 14.50 14.22 -13.06
N ALA A 3 14.22 13.69 -14.26
CA ALA A 3 13.07 14.13 -15.04
C ALA A 3 11.76 13.79 -14.31
N PRO A 4 10.69 14.59 -14.49
CA PRO A 4 9.36 14.28 -13.96
C PRO A 4 8.82 12.96 -14.55
N LEU A 5 8.14 12.19 -13.71
CA LEU A 5 7.48 10.92 -14.07
C LEU A 5 6.10 11.24 -14.66
N LYS A 6 6.07 11.62 -15.94
CA LYS A 6 4.84 12.06 -16.60
C LYS A 6 3.91 10.89 -16.89
N GLY A 7 2.63 11.06 -16.55
CA GLY A 7 1.56 10.16 -16.96
C GLY A 7 1.16 10.33 -18.43
N SER A 8 0.50 9.31 -18.95
CA SER A 8 -0.09 9.26 -20.29
C SER A 8 -1.35 8.40 -20.27
N PHE A 9 -2.11 8.42 -21.38
CA PHE A 9 -3.24 7.49 -21.52
C PHE A 9 -2.78 6.04 -21.47
N GLU A 10 -1.63 5.71 -22.07
CA GLU A 10 -1.05 4.37 -22.06
C GLU A 10 -0.63 3.93 -20.65
N SER A 11 -0.12 4.85 -19.81
CA SER A 11 0.21 4.52 -18.43
C SER A 11 -1.04 4.26 -17.59
N LEU A 12 -2.12 5.00 -17.82
CA LEU A 12 -3.40 4.76 -17.18
C LEU A 12 -4.03 3.43 -17.60
N ALA A 13 -4.01 3.11 -18.91
CA ALA A 13 -4.49 1.83 -19.43
C ALA A 13 -3.71 0.66 -18.82
N ARG A 14 -2.39 0.76 -18.74
CA ARG A 14 -1.53 -0.24 -18.10
C ARG A 14 -1.85 -0.43 -16.62
N GLN A 15 -2.16 0.65 -15.89
CA GLN A 15 -2.57 0.55 -14.49
C GLN A 15 -3.88 -0.24 -14.34
N ASN A 16 -4.85 0.00 -15.23
CA ASN A 16 -6.10 -0.75 -15.24
C ASN A 16 -5.86 -2.23 -15.53
N GLU A 17 -5.12 -2.56 -16.61
CA GLU A 17 -4.77 -3.93 -16.99
C GLU A 17 -4.11 -4.68 -15.83
N LYS A 18 -3.08 -4.09 -15.21
CA LYS A 18 -2.36 -4.74 -14.10
C LYS A 18 -3.20 -4.90 -12.84
N THR A 19 -4.11 -3.97 -12.53
CA THR A 19 -5.02 -4.14 -11.40
C THR A 19 -6.06 -5.23 -11.66
N GLU A 20 -6.48 -5.42 -12.91
CA GLU A 20 -7.32 -6.56 -13.32
C GLU A 20 -6.57 -7.89 -13.23
N GLU A 21 -5.31 -7.96 -13.66
CA GLU A 21 -4.42 -9.13 -13.49
C GLU A 21 -4.23 -9.50 -12.02
N ASP A 22 -4.16 -8.49 -11.13
CA ASP A 22 -4.11 -8.68 -9.68
C ASP A 22 -5.46 -9.15 -9.07
N GLY A 23 -6.52 -9.26 -9.89
CA GLY A 23 -7.86 -9.68 -9.49
C GLY A 23 -8.61 -8.59 -8.71
N LEU A 24 -8.33 -7.32 -8.99
CA LEU A 24 -8.96 -6.21 -8.30
C LEU A 24 -10.19 -5.70 -9.05
N GLU A 25 -11.34 -5.85 -8.43
CA GLU A 25 -12.59 -5.28 -8.90
C GLU A 25 -12.74 -3.82 -8.47
N ARG A 26 -13.51 -3.06 -9.24
CA ARG A 26 -13.89 -1.68 -8.92
C ARG A 26 -14.86 -1.67 -7.74
N ILE A 27 -14.66 -0.75 -6.82
CA ILE A 27 -15.51 -0.53 -5.66
C ILE A 27 -16.67 0.36 -6.10
N LEU A 28 -17.88 -0.17 -6.05
CA LEU A 28 -19.02 0.46 -6.69
C LEU A 28 -19.58 1.65 -5.90
N ASP A 29 -19.88 1.43 -4.63
CA ASP A 29 -20.55 2.37 -3.75
C ASP A 29 -20.01 2.26 -2.31
N GLU A 30 -20.56 3.04 -1.39
CA GLU A 30 -20.13 3.05 0.01
C GLU A 30 -20.43 1.73 0.74
N GLN A 31 -21.43 0.97 0.32
CA GLN A 31 -21.72 -0.33 0.93
C GLN A 31 -20.66 -1.36 0.51
N ASP A 32 -20.32 -1.44 -0.78
CA ASP A 32 -19.24 -2.31 -1.28
C ASP A 32 -17.88 -1.91 -0.63
N LEU A 33 -17.64 -0.62 -0.46
CA LEU A 33 -16.45 -0.13 0.26
C LEU A 33 -16.41 -0.66 1.69
N GLN A 34 -17.53 -0.53 2.44
CA GLN A 34 -17.63 -1.01 3.81
C GLN A 34 -17.45 -2.53 3.90
N ASP A 35 -18.07 -3.28 3.00
CA ASP A 35 -17.94 -4.74 2.95
C ASP A 35 -16.47 -5.16 2.74
N ARG A 36 -15.73 -4.45 1.88
CA ARG A 36 -14.29 -4.72 1.68
C ARG A 36 -13.43 -4.37 2.88
N ILE A 37 -13.80 -3.35 3.65
CA ILE A 37 -13.15 -2.99 4.90
C ILE A 37 -13.41 -4.09 5.96
N ASP A 38 -14.64 -4.52 6.12
CA ASP A 38 -15.05 -5.54 7.09
C ASP A 38 -14.36 -6.89 6.82
N HIS A 39 -14.19 -7.25 5.54
CA HIS A 39 -13.44 -8.43 5.10
C HIS A 39 -11.92 -8.24 5.07
N LYS A 40 -11.40 -7.11 5.54
CA LYS A 40 -9.95 -6.78 5.56
C LYS A 40 -9.27 -6.81 4.19
N MET A 41 -10.04 -6.65 3.14
CA MET A 41 -9.52 -6.47 1.78
C MET A 41 -8.94 -5.05 1.59
N LEU A 42 -9.41 -4.12 2.41
CA LEU A 42 -8.87 -2.78 2.58
C LEU A 42 -8.49 -2.56 4.04
N VAL A 43 -7.41 -1.83 4.27
CA VAL A 43 -6.90 -1.47 5.58
C VAL A 43 -6.76 0.04 5.70
N PRO A 44 -6.81 0.62 6.89
CA PRO A 44 -6.58 2.06 7.06
C PRO A 44 -5.23 2.49 6.48
N VAL A 45 -5.19 3.66 5.85
CA VAL A 45 -3.92 4.33 5.51
C VAL A 45 -3.11 4.49 6.81
N PRO A 46 -1.87 4.00 6.87
CA PRO A 46 -1.06 4.14 8.07
C PRO A 46 -0.77 5.61 8.36
N VAL A 47 -0.75 5.96 9.64
CA VAL A 47 -0.40 7.31 10.13
C VAL A 47 0.76 7.18 11.12
N SER A 48 1.74 8.08 11.01
CA SER A 48 2.91 8.12 11.87
C SER A 48 3.49 9.53 11.94
N ALA A 49 4.57 9.73 12.67
CA ALA A 49 5.29 11.00 12.65
C ALA A 49 5.81 11.39 11.24
N SER A 50 6.02 10.40 10.35
CA SER A 50 6.55 10.59 8.99
C SER A 50 5.50 10.42 7.87
N LEU A 51 4.25 10.09 8.22
CA LEU A 51 3.16 9.88 7.25
C LEU A 51 1.86 10.45 7.78
N SER A 52 1.31 11.42 7.08
CA SER A 52 0.05 12.09 7.42
C SER A 52 -1.00 11.91 6.32
N ILE A 53 -2.25 12.15 6.69
CA ILE A 53 -3.38 12.17 5.75
C ILE A 53 -3.90 13.60 5.69
N ASN A 54 -4.24 14.07 4.49
CA ASN A 54 -4.90 15.37 4.32
C ASN A 54 -6.26 15.37 5.03
N ASN A 55 -6.51 16.38 5.84
CA ASN A 55 -7.76 16.50 6.61
C ASN A 55 -9.01 16.58 5.74
N ASN A 56 -8.88 17.05 4.50
CA ASN A 56 -9.99 17.13 3.54
C ASN A 56 -10.38 15.77 2.94
N LEU A 57 -9.54 14.73 3.08
CA LEU A 57 -9.90 13.38 2.67
C LEU A 57 -10.90 12.80 3.68
N ALA A 58 -12.10 12.45 3.20
CA ALA A 58 -13.15 11.87 4.03
C ALA A 58 -12.65 10.61 4.75
N GLU A 59 -13.08 10.40 5.99
CA GLU A 59 -12.60 9.27 6.80
C GLU A 59 -12.92 7.91 6.19
N THR A 60 -14.09 7.77 5.57
CA THR A 60 -14.52 6.56 4.86
C THR A 60 -13.61 6.22 3.68
N HIS A 61 -12.91 7.20 3.12
CA HIS A 61 -12.00 7.02 1.98
C HIS A 61 -10.51 6.94 2.36
N ARG A 62 -10.18 6.85 3.68
CA ARG A 62 -8.80 6.71 4.19
C ARG A 62 -8.36 5.25 4.26
N TYR A 63 -8.69 4.46 3.24
CA TYR A 63 -8.37 3.03 3.16
C TYR A 63 -7.61 2.71 1.88
N VAL A 64 -6.81 1.64 1.93
CA VAL A 64 -5.99 1.15 0.81
C VAL A 64 -5.86 -0.37 0.86
N ARG A 65 -5.37 -0.98 -0.20
CA ARG A 65 -4.98 -2.40 -0.18
C ARG A 65 -3.83 -2.64 0.80
N PRO A 66 -3.72 -3.83 1.43
CA PRO A 66 -2.69 -4.12 2.43
C PRO A 66 -1.26 -3.87 1.93
N TRP A 67 -0.96 -4.24 0.69
CA TRP A 67 0.35 -4.00 0.08
C TRP A 67 0.64 -2.51 -0.19
N THR A 68 -0.40 -1.73 -0.48
CA THR A 68 -0.29 -0.27 -0.61
C THR A 68 0.02 0.38 0.75
N ALA A 69 -0.58 -0.13 1.84
CA ALA A 69 -0.23 0.30 3.19
C ALA A 69 1.24 -0.04 3.55
N THR A 70 1.73 -1.21 3.13
CA THR A 70 3.14 -1.59 3.28
C THR A 70 4.05 -0.63 2.53
N PHE A 71 3.75 -0.35 1.26
CA PHE A 71 4.49 0.63 0.46
C PHE A 71 4.55 2.01 1.12
N LEU A 72 3.43 2.52 1.63
CA LEU A 72 3.36 3.79 2.34
C LEU A 72 4.27 3.80 3.59
N GLY A 73 4.28 2.70 4.33
CA GLY A 73 5.15 2.53 5.48
C GLY A 73 6.64 2.56 5.10
N ASP A 74 7.02 1.88 4.03
CA ASP A 74 8.41 1.84 3.55
C ASP A 74 8.85 3.19 2.99
N LEU A 75 8.01 3.82 2.17
CA LEU A 75 8.25 5.15 1.61
C LEU A 75 8.46 6.19 2.72
N SER A 76 7.55 6.23 3.71
CA SER A 76 7.61 7.21 4.79
C SER A 76 8.83 7.01 5.69
N LYS A 77 9.21 5.77 5.99
CA LYS A 77 10.43 5.45 6.74
C LYS A 77 11.69 5.89 5.98
N ALA A 78 11.75 5.59 4.68
CA ALA A 78 12.89 5.98 3.84
C ALA A 78 13.00 7.50 3.69
N HIS A 79 11.86 8.21 3.58
CA HIS A 79 11.83 9.67 3.55
C HIS A 79 12.35 10.27 4.85
N ALA A 80 11.87 9.80 6.00
CA ALA A 80 12.24 10.30 7.32
C ALA A 80 13.73 10.10 7.68
N GLN A 81 14.46 9.24 6.95
CA GLN A 81 15.91 9.10 7.10
C GLN A 81 16.69 10.27 6.49
N ARG A 82 16.06 11.12 5.70
CA ARG A 82 16.69 12.17 4.90
C ARG A 82 16.09 13.55 5.05
N PHE A 83 14.81 13.61 5.42
CA PHE A 83 14.04 14.85 5.48
C PHE A 83 13.18 14.90 6.73
N ASP A 84 13.00 16.12 7.24
CA ASP A 84 12.08 16.40 8.33
C ASP A 84 10.64 16.53 7.82
N GLY A 85 9.69 16.21 8.69
CA GLY A 85 8.26 16.32 8.40
C GLY A 85 7.68 15.09 7.68
N PRO A 86 6.34 14.97 7.72
CA PRO A 86 5.66 13.85 7.10
C PRO A 86 5.41 14.07 5.61
N ILE A 87 5.46 13.00 4.82
CA ILE A 87 4.77 12.97 3.53
C ILE A 87 3.26 12.92 3.77
N GLN A 88 2.47 13.43 2.82
CA GLN A 88 1.03 13.54 2.99
C GLN A 88 0.27 12.77 1.91
N VAL A 89 -0.59 11.84 2.33
CA VAL A 89 -1.59 11.22 1.46
C VAL A 89 -2.73 12.20 1.25
N THR A 90 -3.02 12.55 0.01
CA THR A 90 -4.07 13.50 -0.37
C THR A 90 -5.29 12.83 -0.99
N SER A 91 -5.15 11.59 -1.50
CA SER A 91 -6.24 10.76 -1.99
C SER A 91 -5.88 9.29 -1.79
N ALA A 92 -6.90 8.45 -1.59
CA ALA A 92 -6.76 7.00 -1.48
C ALA A 92 -7.93 6.32 -2.19
N VAL A 93 -8.60 5.33 -1.59
CA VAL A 93 -9.72 4.63 -2.23
C VAL A 93 -10.84 5.59 -2.65
N ARG A 94 -11.46 5.28 -3.79
CA ARG A 94 -12.68 5.94 -4.27
C ARG A 94 -13.69 4.87 -4.68
N THR A 95 -14.98 5.20 -4.55
CA THR A 95 -16.05 4.40 -5.15
C THR A 95 -16.39 4.94 -6.54
N VAL A 96 -17.04 4.13 -7.37
CA VAL A 96 -17.53 4.57 -8.68
C VAL A 96 -18.49 5.76 -8.50
N ASP A 97 -19.37 5.70 -7.52
CA ASP A 97 -20.33 6.78 -7.26
C ASP A 97 -19.65 8.08 -6.81
N TYR A 98 -18.64 7.97 -5.93
CA TYR A 98 -17.85 9.13 -5.53
C TYR A 98 -17.05 9.72 -6.71
N GLN A 99 -16.46 8.87 -7.57
CA GLN A 99 -15.74 9.32 -8.75
C GLN A 99 -16.65 10.04 -9.74
N LYS A 100 -17.89 9.58 -9.93
CA LYS A 100 -18.91 10.29 -10.74
C LYS A 100 -19.19 11.69 -10.18
N GLN A 101 -19.34 11.81 -8.85
CA GLN A 101 -19.52 13.12 -8.21
C GLN A 101 -18.30 14.02 -8.43
N LEU A 102 -17.08 13.49 -8.31
CA LEU A 102 -15.86 14.26 -8.59
C LEU A 102 -15.80 14.76 -10.03
N MET A 103 -16.24 13.98 -11.02
CA MET A 103 -16.27 14.40 -12.42
C MET A 103 -17.20 15.61 -12.66
N HIS A 104 -18.27 15.76 -11.87
CA HIS A 104 -19.16 16.92 -11.96
C HIS A 104 -18.52 18.23 -11.46
N VAL A 105 -17.60 18.14 -10.50
CA VAL A 105 -16.97 19.31 -9.87
C VAL A 105 -15.52 19.55 -10.32
N ASN A 106 -14.90 18.54 -10.94
CA ASN A 106 -13.52 18.58 -11.41
C ASN A 106 -13.43 18.03 -12.84
N GLY A 107 -13.37 18.91 -13.83
CA GLY A 107 -13.25 18.53 -15.24
C GLY A 107 -11.96 17.79 -15.63
N ASN A 108 -11.01 17.64 -14.72
CA ASN A 108 -9.79 16.84 -14.90
C ASN A 108 -9.88 15.46 -14.20
N ALA A 109 -11.00 15.12 -13.57
CA ALA A 109 -11.18 13.83 -12.94
C ALA A 109 -11.23 12.73 -14.03
N THR A 110 -10.48 11.66 -13.79
CA THR A 110 -10.50 10.46 -14.65
C THR A 110 -11.89 9.82 -14.65
N GLN A 111 -12.23 9.12 -15.71
CA GLN A 111 -13.53 8.46 -15.87
C GLN A 111 -13.81 7.47 -14.73
N ALA A 112 -15.09 7.35 -14.35
CA ALA A 112 -15.58 6.37 -13.38
C ALA A 112 -16.00 5.06 -14.05
N GLU A 113 -16.36 5.10 -15.34
CA GLU A 113 -16.90 3.98 -16.13
C GLU A 113 -16.22 3.91 -17.49
N GLY A 114 -16.27 2.73 -18.13
CA GLY A 114 -15.61 2.46 -19.40
C GLY A 114 -14.42 1.52 -19.25
N ASP A 115 -13.63 1.37 -20.31
CA ASP A 115 -12.51 0.44 -20.35
C ASP A 115 -11.30 0.95 -19.53
N VAL A 116 -11.07 2.27 -19.58
CA VAL A 116 -9.97 2.90 -18.82
C VAL A 116 -10.55 3.90 -17.82
N VAL A 117 -10.43 3.59 -16.55
CA VAL A 117 -11.03 4.34 -15.44
C VAL A 117 -10.00 4.77 -14.40
N SER A 118 -10.44 5.53 -13.40
CA SER A 118 -9.60 5.90 -12.28
C SER A 118 -9.11 4.66 -11.52
N PRO A 119 -7.80 4.42 -11.39
CA PRO A 119 -7.26 3.28 -10.64
C PRO A 119 -7.56 3.34 -9.14
N HIS A 120 -7.92 4.51 -8.60
CA HIS A 120 -8.39 4.66 -7.21
C HIS A 120 -9.60 3.80 -6.87
N LEU A 121 -10.39 3.39 -7.89
CA LEU A 121 -11.57 2.53 -7.71
C LEU A 121 -11.23 1.13 -7.20
N THR A 122 -9.96 0.73 -7.24
CA THR A 122 -9.50 -0.59 -6.77
C THR A 122 -8.96 -0.58 -5.33
N GLY A 123 -8.72 0.61 -4.78
CA GLY A 123 -8.04 0.79 -3.49
C GLY A 123 -6.53 0.56 -3.52
N ALA A 124 -5.95 0.25 -4.69
CA ALA A 124 -4.51 0.05 -4.85
C ALA A 124 -3.75 1.36 -5.14
N THR A 125 -4.46 2.46 -5.36
CA THR A 125 -3.90 3.74 -5.81
C THR A 125 -4.05 4.82 -4.77
N ILE A 126 -3.02 5.65 -4.66
CA ILE A 126 -2.91 6.78 -3.74
C ILE A 126 -2.33 8.00 -4.45
N ASP A 127 -2.65 9.18 -3.93
CA ASP A 127 -1.99 10.43 -4.30
C ASP A 127 -1.16 10.93 -3.11
N ILE A 128 0.11 11.24 -3.36
CA ILE A 128 1.02 11.88 -2.41
C ILE A 128 1.19 13.35 -2.82
N GLY A 129 0.75 14.25 -1.94
CA GLY A 129 0.86 15.69 -2.16
C GLY A 129 2.31 16.16 -2.25
N LYS A 130 2.61 17.06 -3.21
CA LYS A 130 3.96 17.60 -3.39
C LYS A 130 4.05 19.12 -3.21
N ASN A 131 2.95 19.78 -2.85
CA ASN A 131 2.92 21.25 -2.69
C ASN A 131 3.89 21.77 -1.62
N THR A 132 4.16 20.96 -0.60
CA THR A 132 5.07 21.30 0.51
C THR A 132 6.48 20.75 0.31
N MET A 133 6.71 19.96 -0.73
CA MET A 133 8.00 19.31 -0.98
C MET A 133 9.02 20.31 -1.54
N THR A 134 10.20 20.29 -0.98
CA THR A 134 11.37 21.00 -1.53
C THR A 134 11.83 20.37 -2.84
N ARG A 135 12.71 21.06 -3.57
CA ARG A 135 13.32 20.50 -4.79
C ARG A 135 14.16 19.26 -4.50
N ALA A 136 14.76 19.16 -3.32
CA ALA A 136 15.54 18.00 -2.90
C ALA A 136 14.63 16.81 -2.64
N GLU A 137 13.50 17.01 -1.96
CA GLU A 137 12.48 15.96 -1.74
C GLU A 137 11.88 15.46 -3.05
N LEU A 138 11.51 16.37 -3.98
CA LEU A 138 11.00 15.98 -5.29
C LEU A 138 12.02 15.15 -6.09
N ALA A 139 13.30 15.51 -6.04
CA ALA A 139 14.36 14.75 -6.69
C ALA A 139 14.53 13.37 -6.05
N TRP A 140 14.46 13.31 -4.72
CA TRP A 140 14.54 12.06 -3.97
C TRP A 140 13.34 11.15 -4.25
N MET A 141 12.11 11.68 -4.24
CA MET A 141 10.90 10.93 -4.57
C MET A 141 11.02 10.26 -5.95
N ARG A 142 11.44 11.00 -6.97
CA ARG A 142 11.63 10.45 -8.32
C ARG A 142 12.68 9.34 -8.35
N ASN A 143 13.79 9.51 -7.63
CA ASN A 143 14.84 8.49 -7.52
C ASN A 143 14.39 7.26 -6.74
N PHE A 144 13.50 7.41 -5.76
CA PHE A 144 12.94 6.30 -4.99
C PHE A 144 11.89 5.52 -5.79
N LEU A 145 11.02 6.23 -6.49
CA LEU A 145 9.87 5.63 -7.19
C LEU A 145 10.27 4.96 -8.52
N LEU A 146 11.20 5.57 -9.28
CA LEU A 146 11.57 5.08 -10.61
C LEU A 146 12.06 3.61 -10.63
N PRO A 147 12.95 3.16 -9.74
CA PRO A 147 13.35 1.74 -9.69
C PRO A 147 12.17 0.80 -9.46
N LEU A 148 11.25 1.15 -8.56
CA LEU A 148 10.07 0.35 -8.26
C LEU A 148 9.13 0.25 -9.47
N GLN A 149 9.01 1.33 -10.25
CA GLN A 149 8.25 1.32 -11.50
C GLN A 149 8.94 0.44 -12.56
N LEU A 150 10.25 0.54 -12.71
CA LEU A 150 11.01 -0.30 -13.65
C LEU A 150 10.92 -1.79 -13.30
N ASP A 151 10.85 -2.11 -12.00
CA ASP A 151 10.66 -3.46 -11.49
C ASP A 151 9.20 -3.94 -11.59
N GLY A 152 8.28 -3.11 -12.09
CA GLY A 152 6.87 -3.42 -12.23
C GLY A 152 6.11 -3.60 -10.90
N LYS A 153 6.63 -3.02 -9.81
CA LYS A 153 6.02 -3.05 -8.47
C LYS A 153 4.97 -1.97 -8.28
N ILE A 154 5.15 -0.86 -8.99
CA ILE A 154 4.24 0.29 -8.98
C ILE A 154 4.14 0.86 -10.40
N ASP A 155 3.11 1.66 -10.64
CA ASP A 155 3.13 2.72 -11.65
C ASP A 155 3.02 4.08 -10.94
N VAL A 156 3.74 5.06 -11.46
CA VAL A 156 3.74 6.42 -10.89
C VAL A 156 3.62 7.47 -11.98
N GLU A 157 2.74 8.42 -11.72
CA GLU A 157 2.54 9.60 -12.56
C GLU A 157 2.71 10.87 -11.71
N GLU A 158 3.53 11.78 -12.16
CA GLU A 158 3.69 13.07 -11.52
C GLU A 158 2.71 14.07 -12.12
N GLU A 159 1.62 14.31 -11.41
CA GLU A 159 0.61 15.27 -11.81
C GLU A 159 1.03 16.70 -11.45
N PHE A 160 0.85 17.62 -12.40
CA PHE A 160 1.22 19.03 -12.20
C PHE A 160 0.04 19.90 -11.83
N ARG A 161 -1.17 19.57 -12.28
CA ARG A 161 -2.38 20.32 -11.96
C ARG A 161 -2.88 20.05 -10.55
N GLN A 162 -2.84 18.80 -10.12
CA GLN A 162 -3.23 18.38 -8.77
C GLN A 162 -2.05 18.39 -7.79
N ALA A 163 -0.85 18.68 -8.28
CA ALA A 163 0.39 18.77 -7.53
C ALA A 163 0.62 17.54 -6.62
N CYS A 164 0.52 16.34 -7.17
CA CYS A 164 0.75 15.07 -6.47
C CYS A 164 1.60 14.09 -7.29
N PHE A 165 2.09 13.07 -6.63
CA PHE A 165 2.49 11.81 -7.22
C PHE A 165 1.29 10.86 -7.12
N HIS A 166 0.72 10.50 -8.25
CA HIS A 166 -0.29 9.48 -8.40
C HIS A 166 0.40 8.12 -8.52
N ILE A 167 0.13 7.21 -7.59
CA ILE A 167 0.89 5.97 -7.46
C ILE A 167 -0.07 4.79 -7.33
N THR A 168 -0.05 3.88 -8.30
CA THR A 168 -0.71 2.58 -8.22
C THR A 168 0.28 1.53 -7.76
N VAL A 169 -0.03 0.83 -6.67
CA VAL A 169 0.85 -0.20 -6.08
C VAL A 169 0.27 -1.56 -6.38
N TYR A 170 1.06 -2.44 -6.99
CA TYR A 170 0.64 -3.78 -7.38
C TYR A 170 0.83 -4.80 -6.25
N LYS A 171 0.03 -5.85 -6.28
CA LYS A 171 0.06 -6.95 -5.30
C LYS A 171 1.45 -7.57 -5.16
N SER A 172 2.24 -7.54 -6.24
CA SER A 172 3.61 -8.02 -6.26
C SER A 172 4.60 -7.20 -5.43
N TYR A 173 4.19 -6.00 -4.94
CA TYR A 173 5.04 -5.17 -4.05
C TYR A 173 5.31 -5.88 -2.72
N ALA A 174 4.24 -6.40 -2.11
CA ALA A 174 4.32 -7.19 -0.88
C ALA A 174 3.55 -8.50 -1.11
N PRO A 175 4.18 -9.53 -1.66
CA PRO A 175 3.52 -10.81 -1.86
C PRO A 175 3.02 -11.33 -0.51
N PRO A 176 1.88 -12.06 -0.48
CA PRO A 176 1.34 -12.61 0.75
C PRO A 176 2.45 -13.41 1.45
N LEU A 177 2.59 -13.21 2.76
CA LEU A 177 3.49 -14.01 3.56
C LEU A 177 3.18 -15.48 3.25
N SER A 178 4.18 -16.24 2.80
CA SER A 178 4.04 -17.68 2.69
C SER A 178 3.48 -18.19 4.01
N PRO A 179 2.47 -19.08 4.01
CA PRO A 179 1.95 -19.61 5.26
C PRO A 179 3.14 -20.10 6.09
N ALA A 180 3.25 -19.58 7.32
CA ALA A 180 4.37 -19.90 8.20
C ALA A 180 4.52 -21.42 8.19
N ALA A 181 5.73 -21.90 7.87
CA ALA A 181 6.03 -23.32 7.96
C ALA A 181 5.56 -23.82 9.33
N PRO A 182 4.85 -24.95 9.42
CA PRO A 182 4.32 -25.43 10.69
C PRO A 182 5.47 -25.46 11.71
N VAL A 183 5.32 -24.76 12.80
CA VAL A 183 6.25 -24.80 13.93
C VAL A 183 6.24 -26.26 14.39
N ILE A 184 7.23 -27.03 13.95
CA ILE A 184 7.46 -28.38 14.47
C ILE A 184 7.79 -28.17 15.93
N ALA A 185 6.79 -28.41 16.80
CA ALA A 185 6.96 -28.38 18.24
C ALA A 185 8.09 -29.37 18.57
N ALA A 186 9.23 -28.83 19.00
CA ALA A 186 10.34 -29.61 19.46
C ALA A 186 9.84 -30.50 20.61
N ARG A 187 9.62 -31.76 20.33
CA ARG A 187 9.27 -32.79 21.28
C ARG A 187 10.43 -32.91 22.26
N LYS A 188 10.29 -32.30 23.43
CA LYS A 188 11.21 -32.48 24.54
C LYS A 188 11.35 -33.97 24.78
N ALA A 189 12.49 -34.53 24.39
CA ALA A 189 12.88 -35.87 24.79
C ALA A 189 13.05 -35.85 26.32
N ARG A 190 12.09 -36.42 27.05
CA ARG A 190 12.24 -36.77 28.46
C ARG A 190 13.27 -37.90 28.52
N SER A 191 14.51 -37.60 28.86
CA SER A 191 15.46 -38.61 29.27
C SER A 191 14.95 -39.24 30.57
N LYS A 192 14.63 -40.52 30.50
CA LYS A 192 14.47 -41.37 31.68
C LYS A 192 15.87 -41.57 32.30
N ALA A 193 16.18 -40.80 33.34
CA ALA A 193 17.25 -41.18 34.27
C ALA A 193 16.75 -42.38 35.07
N GLY A 194 17.34 -43.55 34.84
CA GLY A 194 17.10 -44.75 35.61
C GLY A 194 17.61 -44.55 37.02
N ALA A 195 16.75 -44.83 38.00
CA ALA A 195 17.13 -45.01 39.39
C ALA A 195 17.83 -46.34 39.53
N GLN A 196 19.10 -46.35 39.85
CA GLN A 196 19.88 -47.49 40.26
C GLN A 196 19.84 -47.58 41.80
N VAL A 197 19.11 -48.57 42.26
CA VAL A 197 19.03 -48.91 43.69
C VAL A 197 20.34 -49.58 44.06
N ALA A 198 21.09 -48.97 44.96
CA ALA A 198 22.25 -49.59 45.62
C ALA A 198 21.74 -50.47 46.79
N SER A 199 21.95 -51.72 46.66
CA SER A 199 21.78 -52.70 47.74
C SER A 199 23.02 -52.70 48.61
N THR A 200 22.88 -52.33 49.88
CA THR A 200 23.92 -52.53 50.89
C THR A 200 23.67 -53.86 51.58
N ASP A 201 24.50 -54.83 51.30
CA ASP A 201 24.70 -55.97 52.17
C ASP A 201 25.86 -55.65 53.13
N ASP A 202 25.58 -55.80 54.41
CA ASP A 202 26.57 -55.81 55.49
C ASP A 202 26.62 -57.23 56.04
N PRO A 203 27.82 -57.82 56.29
CA PRO A 203 27.94 -58.82 57.35
C PRO A 203 29.13 -58.51 58.29
N GLN A 204 28.81 -58.45 59.54
CA GLN A 204 29.63 -58.75 60.77
C GLN A 204 30.74 -57.72 61.07
#